data_726677c1000c4fd913b13391c3adfb47
#
_entry.id   726677c1000c4fd913b13391c3adfb47
#
_cell.length_a   1.000
_cell.length_b   1.000
_cell.length_c   1.000
_cell.angle_alpha   90.00
_cell.angle_beta   90.00
_cell.angle_gamma   90.00
#
_symmetry.space_group_name_H-M   'P 1'
#
loop_
_entity.id
_entity.type
_entity.pdbx_description
1 polymer ?
#
loop_
_entity_poly.entity_id
_entity_poly.type
_entity_poly.pdbx_seq_one_letter_code
_entity_poly.pdbx_strand_id
1 'polypeptide(L)'
;MLRLTRIKFFFFLILLLPAGLLPAAAFSQTTQKQKAEAGSATAKNGFKNEDEIAAKFNNWKNDSDAQNWLTAMGYSINDVRSATASKPHGEKADVEVRIETGSKTKTEGISIKLVSSPNGFNQIDKRWLSHYAKMWRMPLDVEDALKLFVGETPPTKSGRVVNRMFLDELEAPEREAVVAFFKTNKQAVVSDLFQGDGTHAAGWVMVAFKATPNTRWALKRIDEVIKYYSEGPVLITSGGNLKIGRITMQRKGGDGGRDTAKMLQFKINPAMLLYFDK
;
A
#
# COMPACT_ATOMS: atom_id res chain seq x y z
N MET A 1 -58.91 61.01 -53.00
CA MET A 1 -59.08 60.61 -51.58
C MET A 1 -58.12 59.51 -51.25
N LEU A 2 -56.96 59.90 -50.71
CA LEU A 2 -55.93 58.91 -50.33
C LEU A 2 -56.03 58.70 -48.81
N ARG A 3 -56.20 57.42 -48.42
CA ARG A 3 -56.13 57.04 -47.01
C ARG A 3 -54.70 56.57 -46.71
N LEU A 4 -54.04 57.31 -45.79
CA LEU A 4 -52.75 56.93 -45.23
C LEU A 4 -52.96 55.82 -44.20
N THR A 5 -52.31 54.69 -44.43
CA THR A 5 -52.22 53.55 -43.46
C THR A 5 -51.00 53.77 -42.61
N ARG A 6 -51.19 53.90 -41.27
CA ARG A 6 -50.08 54.02 -40.32
C ARG A 6 -49.47 52.65 -40.05
N ILE A 7 -48.17 52.48 -40.31
CA ILE A 7 -47.36 51.36 -39.96
C ILE A 7 -46.90 51.59 -38.52
N LYS A 8 -47.27 50.63 -37.58
CA LYS A 8 -46.74 50.62 -36.23
C LYS A 8 -45.46 49.80 -36.24
N PHE A 9 -44.33 50.45 -35.94
CA PHE A 9 -43.06 49.76 -35.63
C PHE A 9 -43.13 49.19 -34.22
N PHE A 10 -43.05 47.86 -34.14
CA PHE A 10 -42.82 47.15 -32.87
C PHE A 10 -41.32 47.10 -32.65
N PHE A 11 -40.80 47.78 -31.61
CA PHE A 11 -39.46 47.65 -31.12
C PHE A 11 -39.39 46.34 -30.29
N PHE A 12 -38.69 45.31 -30.79
CA PHE A 12 -38.35 44.11 -30.02
C PHE A 12 -37.12 44.42 -29.20
N LEU A 13 -37.30 44.62 -27.92
CA LEU A 13 -36.21 44.79 -26.95
C LEU A 13 -35.63 43.40 -26.64
N ILE A 14 -34.49 43.07 -27.25
CA ILE A 14 -33.73 41.84 -26.93
C ILE A 14 -33.04 42.08 -25.58
N LEU A 15 -33.55 41.47 -24.51
CA LEU A 15 -32.90 41.39 -23.22
C LEU A 15 -31.73 40.42 -23.34
N LEU A 16 -30.49 40.91 -23.45
CA LEU A 16 -29.27 40.14 -23.27
C LEU A 16 -29.14 39.78 -21.78
N LEU A 17 -29.49 38.54 -21.42
CA LEU A 17 -29.15 37.95 -20.14
C LEU A 17 -27.62 37.72 -20.09
N PRO A 18 -26.93 38.21 -19.05
CA PRO A 18 -25.52 37.89 -18.90
C PRO A 18 -25.39 36.39 -18.66
N ALA A 19 -24.61 35.72 -19.50
CA ALA A 19 -24.19 34.35 -19.28
C ALA A 19 -23.47 34.26 -17.94
N GLY A 20 -24.17 33.69 -16.95
CA GLY A 20 -23.60 33.44 -15.63
C GLY A 20 -22.35 32.53 -15.80
N LEU A 21 -21.19 33.07 -15.49
CA LEU A 21 -19.99 32.32 -15.25
C LEU A 21 -20.30 31.37 -14.10
N LEU A 22 -20.59 30.12 -14.41
CA LEU A 22 -20.55 29.04 -13.43
C LEU A 22 -19.12 29.01 -12.85
N PRO A 23 -18.95 29.05 -11.53
CA PRO A 23 -17.64 28.90 -10.96
C PRO A 23 -17.14 27.51 -11.35
N ALA A 24 -16.06 27.46 -12.14
CA ALA A 24 -15.33 26.22 -12.36
C ALA A 24 -15.02 25.64 -10.99
N ALA A 25 -15.55 24.46 -10.69
CA ALA A 25 -15.24 23.73 -9.47
C ALA A 25 -13.72 23.60 -9.41
N ALA A 26 -13.09 24.37 -8.55
CA ALA A 26 -11.68 24.28 -8.27
C ALA A 26 -11.45 22.90 -7.64
N PHE A 27 -11.07 21.91 -8.45
CA PHE A 27 -10.47 20.68 -7.94
C PHE A 27 -9.24 21.11 -7.16
N SER A 28 -9.38 21.15 -5.85
CA SER A 28 -8.29 21.46 -4.92
C SER A 28 -7.18 20.42 -5.14
N GLN A 29 -6.18 20.78 -5.93
CA GLN A 29 -4.97 19.98 -6.05
C GLN A 29 -4.30 20.02 -4.68
N THR A 30 -4.34 18.89 -3.97
CA THR A 30 -3.65 18.73 -2.70
C THR A 30 -2.17 19.07 -2.90
N THR A 31 -1.69 20.08 -2.20
CA THR A 31 -0.30 20.55 -2.34
C THR A 31 0.68 19.46 -1.96
N GLN A 32 1.92 19.53 -2.47
CA GLN A 32 2.99 18.58 -2.09
C GLN A 32 3.21 18.55 -0.57
N LYS A 33 3.08 19.70 0.10
CA LYS A 33 3.17 19.82 1.55
C LYS A 33 2.07 19.03 2.25
N GLN A 34 0.82 19.18 1.85
CA GLN A 34 -0.30 18.42 2.42
C GLN A 34 -0.16 16.91 2.23
N LYS A 35 0.36 16.47 1.08
CA LYS A 35 0.65 15.04 0.84
C LYS A 35 1.77 14.51 1.75
N ALA A 36 2.81 15.30 2.00
CA ALA A 36 3.89 14.94 2.92
C ALA A 36 3.40 14.89 4.38
N GLU A 37 2.58 15.85 4.79
CA GLU A 37 1.95 15.89 6.12
C GLU A 37 1.03 14.69 6.35
N ALA A 38 0.17 14.36 5.37
CA ALA A 38 -0.70 13.18 5.43
C ALA A 38 0.12 11.88 5.52
N GLY A 39 1.22 11.76 4.77
CA GLY A 39 2.14 10.63 4.87
C GLY A 39 2.80 10.51 6.24
N SER A 40 3.21 11.64 6.83
CA SER A 40 3.77 11.68 8.18
C SER A 40 2.75 11.28 9.25
N ALA A 41 1.52 11.79 9.15
CA ALA A 41 0.42 11.43 10.05
C ALA A 41 0.11 9.93 9.98
N THR A 42 0.07 9.35 8.76
CA THR A 42 -0.14 7.92 8.56
C THR A 42 0.94 7.08 9.23
N ALA A 43 2.21 7.47 9.10
CA ALA A 43 3.33 6.78 9.74
C ALA A 43 3.23 6.84 11.28
N LYS A 44 2.96 8.02 11.85
CA LYS A 44 2.77 8.19 13.30
C LYS A 44 1.62 7.35 13.86
N ASN A 45 0.50 7.27 13.14
CA ASN A 45 -0.63 6.42 13.52
C ASN A 45 -0.27 4.94 13.46
N GLY A 46 0.56 4.52 12.49
CA GLY A 46 1.11 3.17 12.42
C GLY A 46 1.91 2.83 13.68
N PHE A 47 2.89 3.64 14.04
CA PHE A 47 3.72 3.44 15.24
C PHE A 47 2.91 3.40 16.52
N LYS A 48 1.91 4.29 16.68
CA LYS A 48 1.01 4.28 17.83
C LYS A 48 0.21 2.98 17.90
N ASN A 49 -0.22 2.44 16.77
CA ASN A 49 -0.95 1.17 16.72
C ASN A 49 -0.06 -0.03 17.08
N GLU A 50 1.21 -0.02 16.69
CA GLU A 50 2.20 -1.02 17.11
C GLU A 50 2.44 -0.97 18.61
N ASP A 51 2.57 0.24 19.21
CA ASP A 51 2.69 0.43 20.65
C ASP A 51 1.49 -0.12 21.41
N GLU A 52 0.26 0.11 20.91
CA GLU A 52 -0.96 -0.44 21.48
C GLU A 52 -0.97 -1.97 21.47
N ILE A 53 -0.59 -2.59 20.34
CA ILE A 53 -0.54 -4.05 20.22
C ILE A 53 0.53 -4.64 21.15
N ALA A 54 1.70 -4.02 21.21
CA ALA A 54 2.75 -4.46 22.14
C ALA A 54 2.29 -4.36 23.60
N ALA A 55 1.62 -3.26 23.97
CA ALA A 55 1.06 -3.08 25.32
C ALA A 55 0.00 -4.15 25.66
N LYS A 56 -0.86 -4.52 24.71
CA LYS A 56 -1.85 -5.61 24.90
C LYS A 56 -1.15 -6.95 25.17
N PHE A 57 -0.13 -7.32 24.41
CA PHE A 57 0.64 -8.54 24.67
C PHE A 57 1.35 -8.48 26.04
N ASN A 58 1.92 -7.34 26.42
CA ASN A 58 2.55 -7.17 27.73
C ASN A 58 1.55 -7.26 28.90
N ASN A 59 0.27 -6.97 28.63
CA ASN A 59 -0.84 -7.11 29.59
C ASN A 59 -1.74 -8.32 29.33
N TRP A 60 -1.25 -9.34 28.64
CA TRP A 60 -2.03 -10.46 28.11
C TRP A 60 -2.95 -11.14 29.14
N LYS A 61 -2.57 -11.19 30.43
CA LYS A 61 -3.39 -11.80 31.45
C LYS A 61 -4.74 -11.11 31.65
N ASN A 62 -4.80 -9.80 31.40
CA ASN A 62 -5.99 -8.97 31.58
C ASN A 62 -6.55 -8.42 30.25
N ASP A 63 -5.99 -8.83 29.12
CA ASP A 63 -6.39 -8.35 27.79
C ASP A 63 -6.93 -9.50 26.93
N SER A 64 -8.24 -9.47 26.66
CA SER A 64 -8.92 -10.53 25.89
C SER A 64 -8.48 -10.61 24.44
N ASP A 65 -8.08 -9.48 23.81
CA ASP A 65 -7.56 -9.51 22.45
C ASP A 65 -6.24 -10.27 22.42
N ALA A 66 -5.32 -9.96 23.33
CA ALA A 66 -4.03 -10.64 23.42
C ALA A 66 -4.18 -12.15 23.71
N GLN A 67 -5.12 -12.54 24.57
CA GLN A 67 -5.43 -13.97 24.82
C GLN A 67 -5.94 -14.64 23.55
N ASN A 68 -6.84 -13.99 22.80
CA ASN A 68 -7.34 -14.50 21.53
C ASN A 68 -6.22 -14.64 20.50
N TRP A 69 -5.29 -13.67 20.42
CA TRP A 69 -4.14 -13.74 19.51
C TRP A 69 -3.18 -14.86 19.87
N LEU A 70 -2.86 -15.04 21.17
CA LEU A 70 -2.04 -16.16 21.63
C LEU A 70 -2.69 -17.51 21.29
N THR A 71 -4.00 -17.62 21.48
CA THR A 71 -4.77 -18.83 21.12
C THR A 71 -4.72 -19.08 19.60
N ALA A 72 -4.90 -18.03 18.77
CA ALA A 72 -4.80 -18.12 17.32
C ALA A 72 -3.38 -18.52 16.85
N MET A 73 -2.35 -18.16 17.62
CA MET A 73 -0.97 -18.60 17.40
C MET A 73 -0.73 -20.06 17.82
N GLY A 74 -1.73 -20.73 18.43
CA GLY A 74 -1.67 -22.13 18.86
C GLY A 74 -1.19 -22.32 20.29
N TYR A 75 -1.19 -21.27 21.12
CA TYR A 75 -0.84 -21.38 22.54
C TYR A 75 -2.08 -21.63 23.40
N SER A 76 -2.03 -22.62 24.28
CA SER A 76 -3.00 -22.78 25.35
C SER A 76 -2.75 -21.70 26.40
N ILE A 77 -3.73 -20.86 26.69
CA ILE A 77 -3.59 -19.74 27.63
C ILE A 77 -3.16 -20.22 29.04
N ASN A 78 -3.63 -21.40 29.44
CA ASN A 78 -3.27 -21.99 30.72
C ASN A 78 -1.79 -22.40 30.81
N ASP A 79 -1.14 -22.64 29.65
CA ASP A 79 0.27 -23.06 29.57
C ASP A 79 1.23 -21.87 29.44
N VAL A 80 0.70 -20.67 29.06
CA VAL A 80 1.51 -19.46 28.90
C VAL A 80 1.92 -18.96 30.31
N ARG A 81 3.22 -18.92 30.55
CA ARG A 81 3.81 -18.35 31.78
C ARG A 81 4.10 -16.86 31.64
N SER A 82 4.65 -16.49 30.50
CA SER A 82 4.90 -15.08 30.14
C SER A 82 4.72 -14.84 28.65
N ALA A 83 4.29 -13.62 28.30
CA ALA A 83 4.32 -13.07 26.95
C ALA A 83 4.84 -11.63 27.04
N THR A 84 5.98 -11.38 26.42
CA THR A 84 6.65 -10.07 26.47
C THR A 84 6.87 -9.58 25.05
N ALA A 85 6.31 -8.42 24.73
CA ALA A 85 6.42 -7.80 23.41
C ALA A 85 7.52 -6.73 23.38
N SER A 86 8.25 -6.70 22.27
CA SER A 86 9.24 -5.68 21.94
C SER A 86 9.06 -5.22 20.48
N LYS A 87 9.64 -4.08 20.13
CA LYS A 87 9.58 -3.51 18.78
C LYS A 87 10.99 -3.47 18.19
N PRO A 88 11.35 -4.41 17.29
CA PRO A 88 12.58 -4.30 16.52
C PRO A 88 12.50 -3.11 15.55
N HIS A 89 13.64 -2.49 15.25
CA HIS A 89 13.69 -1.35 14.33
C HIS A 89 14.27 -1.74 12.98
N GLY A 90 13.57 -1.34 11.90
CA GLY A 90 14.05 -1.54 10.54
C GLY A 90 13.87 -2.95 9.99
N GLU A 91 13.08 -3.78 10.65
CA GLU A 91 12.85 -5.18 10.35
C GLU A 91 11.45 -5.44 9.78
N LYS A 92 11.16 -6.69 9.39
CA LYS A 92 9.82 -7.07 8.89
C LYS A 92 8.80 -7.26 10.02
N ALA A 93 9.23 -7.75 11.15
CA ALA A 93 8.40 -7.79 12.34
C ALA A 93 8.30 -6.37 12.94
N ASP A 94 7.10 -5.81 12.96
CA ASP A 94 6.81 -4.54 13.64
C ASP A 94 6.76 -4.73 15.16
N VAL A 95 6.35 -5.92 15.60
CA VAL A 95 6.34 -6.37 17.01
C VAL A 95 6.82 -7.81 17.08
N GLU A 96 7.66 -8.11 18.06
CA GLU A 96 8.05 -9.47 18.45
C GLU A 96 7.48 -9.79 19.81
N VAL A 97 6.90 -10.99 19.95
CA VAL A 97 6.35 -11.48 21.22
C VAL A 97 7.13 -12.70 21.64
N ARG A 98 7.88 -12.58 22.73
CA ARG A 98 8.57 -13.70 23.39
C ARG A 98 7.59 -14.38 24.32
N ILE A 99 7.26 -15.65 24.02
CA ILE A 99 6.27 -16.44 24.74
C ILE A 99 6.97 -17.61 25.43
N GLU A 100 6.72 -17.76 26.72
CA GLU A 100 7.24 -18.85 27.55
C GLU A 100 6.11 -19.77 27.95
N THR A 101 6.26 -21.07 27.63
CA THR A 101 5.30 -22.12 28.02
C THR A 101 6.07 -23.29 28.64
N GLY A 102 5.80 -23.64 29.89
CA GLY A 102 6.55 -24.73 30.55
C GLY A 102 8.06 -24.49 30.45
N SER A 103 8.78 -25.38 29.76
CA SER A 103 10.22 -25.27 29.55
C SER A 103 10.60 -24.69 28.15
N LYS A 104 9.63 -24.28 27.34
CA LYS A 104 9.86 -23.80 25.99
C LYS A 104 9.71 -22.28 25.92
N THR A 105 10.61 -21.64 25.17
CA THR A 105 10.51 -20.24 24.81
C THR A 105 10.50 -20.12 23.30
N LYS A 106 9.58 -19.33 22.74
CA LYS A 106 9.51 -19.01 21.32
C LYS A 106 9.27 -17.52 21.13
N THR A 107 9.90 -16.94 20.12
CA THR A 107 9.64 -15.57 19.68
C THR A 107 8.80 -15.61 18.41
N GLU A 108 7.68 -14.90 18.42
CA GLU A 108 6.77 -14.76 17.27
C GLU A 108 6.89 -13.35 16.72
N GLY A 109 7.34 -13.21 15.45
CA GLY A 109 7.42 -11.95 14.74
C GLY A 109 6.08 -11.61 14.07
N ILE A 110 5.58 -10.40 14.26
CA ILE A 110 4.29 -9.94 13.74
C ILE A 110 4.48 -8.69 12.90
N SER A 111 4.13 -8.75 11.62
CA SER A 111 3.98 -7.55 10.79
C SER A 111 2.57 -6.98 10.94
N ILE A 112 2.46 -5.67 11.23
CA ILE A 112 1.20 -5.03 11.59
C ILE A 112 0.75 -4.08 10.49
N LYS A 113 -0.54 -4.13 10.14
CA LYS A 113 -1.16 -3.22 9.19
C LYS A 113 -2.36 -2.54 9.81
N LEU A 114 -2.28 -1.21 9.96
CA LEU A 114 -3.41 -0.38 10.38
C LEU A 114 -4.30 -0.06 9.18
N VAL A 115 -5.59 -0.36 9.28
CA VAL A 115 -6.59 -0.08 8.25
C VAL A 115 -7.62 0.90 8.80
N SER A 116 -7.63 2.10 8.23
CA SER A 116 -8.59 3.17 8.55
C SER A 116 -9.71 3.32 7.52
N SER A 117 -9.64 2.56 6.42
CA SER A 117 -10.66 2.54 5.36
C SER A 117 -10.76 1.14 4.74
N PRO A 118 -11.97 0.61 4.46
CA PRO A 118 -12.14 -0.74 3.89
C PRO A 118 -11.44 -0.93 2.53
N ASN A 119 -11.29 0.14 1.77
CA ASN A 119 -10.65 0.14 0.46
C ASN A 119 -9.24 0.75 0.48
N GLY A 120 -8.66 0.90 1.66
CA GLY A 120 -7.32 1.48 1.82
C GLY A 120 -6.22 0.54 1.33
N PHE A 121 -5.25 1.10 0.59
CA PHE A 121 -4.05 0.39 0.21
C PHE A 121 -2.91 0.75 1.16
N ASN A 122 -2.32 -0.26 1.79
CA ASN A 122 -1.17 -0.10 2.67
C ASN A 122 0.11 -0.52 1.95
N GLN A 123 1.18 0.21 2.22
CA GLN A 123 2.51 -0.17 1.82
C GLN A 123 2.99 -1.35 2.67
N ILE A 124 3.49 -2.40 2.00
CA ILE A 124 4.10 -3.57 2.67
C ILE A 124 5.62 -3.51 2.61
N ASP A 125 6.17 -2.90 1.55
CA ASP A 125 7.60 -2.69 1.41
C ASP A 125 7.89 -1.46 0.53
N LYS A 126 9.04 -0.83 0.74
CA LYS A 126 9.52 0.30 -0.04
C LYS A 126 11.03 0.42 0.09
N ARG A 127 11.75 0.31 -1.03
CA ARG A 127 13.21 0.44 -1.11
C ARG A 127 13.62 1.09 -2.43
N TRP A 128 14.87 1.48 -2.53
CA TRP A 128 15.50 1.81 -3.80
C TRP A 128 15.51 0.59 -4.72
N LEU A 129 15.38 0.81 -6.02
CA LEU A 129 15.37 -0.27 -7.00
C LEU A 129 16.62 -1.15 -6.90
N SER A 130 17.80 -0.55 -6.69
CA SER A 130 19.06 -1.26 -6.53
C SER A 130 19.07 -2.31 -5.41
N HIS A 131 18.32 -2.07 -4.32
CA HIS A 131 18.17 -3.07 -3.26
C HIS A 131 17.38 -4.29 -3.73
N TYR A 132 16.26 -4.07 -4.45
CA TYR A 132 15.47 -5.17 -5.01
C TYR A 132 16.23 -5.90 -6.12
N ALA A 133 16.94 -5.17 -6.98
CA ALA A 133 17.75 -5.77 -8.04
C ALA A 133 18.79 -6.72 -7.47
N LYS A 134 19.51 -6.29 -6.43
CA LYS A 134 20.48 -7.16 -5.72
C LYS A 134 19.80 -8.33 -5.03
N MET A 135 18.73 -8.08 -4.27
CA MET A 135 18.03 -9.08 -3.46
C MET A 135 17.42 -10.21 -4.32
N TRP A 136 16.78 -9.83 -5.44
CA TRP A 136 16.12 -10.78 -6.33
C TRP A 136 16.97 -11.18 -7.53
N ARG A 137 18.24 -10.74 -7.59
CA ARG A 137 19.17 -11.04 -8.70
C ARG A 137 18.55 -10.71 -10.06
N MET A 138 18.01 -9.48 -10.17
CA MET A 138 17.36 -9.04 -11.40
C MET A 138 18.34 -9.02 -12.57
N PRO A 139 17.96 -9.49 -13.75
CA PRO A 139 18.70 -9.26 -14.99
C PRO A 139 18.81 -7.76 -15.29
N LEU A 140 19.87 -7.34 -15.96
CA LEU A 140 20.14 -5.93 -16.25
C LEU A 140 19.05 -5.27 -17.10
N ASP A 141 18.50 -5.99 -18.07
CA ASP A 141 17.40 -5.51 -18.93
C ASP A 141 16.13 -5.21 -18.11
N VAL A 142 15.81 -6.02 -17.11
CA VAL A 142 14.70 -5.80 -16.18
C VAL A 142 14.99 -4.60 -15.26
N GLU A 143 16.21 -4.51 -14.74
CA GLU A 143 16.61 -3.40 -13.88
C GLU A 143 16.55 -2.06 -14.65
N ASP A 144 17.07 -2.01 -15.89
CA ASP A 144 17.08 -0.80 -16.72
C ASP A 144 15.66 -0.36 -17.11
N ALA A 145 14.79 -1.29 -17.46
CA ALA A 145 13.37 -1.02 -17.66
C ALA A 145 12.70 -0.43 -16.41
N LEU A 146 13.01 -0.94 -15.23
CA LEU A 146 12.49 -0.44 -13.96
C LEU A 146 13.13 0.90 -13.54
N LYS A 147 14.35 1.24 -13.94
CA LYS A 147 14.95 2.58 -13.77
C LYS A 147 14.16 3.65 -14.53
N LEU A 148 13.71 3.34 -15.76
CA LEU A 148 12.78 4.21 -16.51
C LEU A 148 11.45 4.37 -15.77
N PHE A 149 10.92 3.28 -15.23
CA PHE A 149 9.65 3.27 -14.51
C PHE A 149 9.68 4.08 -13.21
N VAL A 150 10.73 3.99 -12.42
CA VAL A 150 10.86 4.78 -11.18
C VAL A 150 11.39 6.20 -11.43
N GLY A 151 11.97 6.46 -12.62
CA GLY A 151 12.53 7.76 -13.02
C GLY A 151 13.95 7.98 -12.47
N GLU A 152 14.71 6.94 -12.22
CA GLU A 152 16.16 6.99 -12.00
C GLU A 152 16.89 7.27 -13.33
N THR A 153 16.38 6.72 -14.42
CA THR A 153 16.77 7.05 -15.81
C THR A 153 15.69 7.92 -16.44
N PRO A 154 16.08 9.01 -17.16
CA PRO A 154 15.14 9.86 -17.91
C PRO A 154 14.37 9.06 -18.95
N PRO A 155 13.12 9.46 -19.29
CA PRO A 155 12.35 8.86 -20.37
C PRO A 155 13.09 8.89 -21.72
N THR A 156 12.98 7.82 -22.48
CA THR A 156 13.55 7.71 -23.84
C THR A 156 12.66 8.30 -24.92
N LYS A 157 11.39 8.57 -24.60
CA LYS A 157 10.37 9.19 -25.47
C LYS A 157 9.35 9.97 -24.65
N SER A 158 8.57 10.80 -25.29
CA SER A 158 7.46 11.51 -24.65
C SER A 158 6.42 10.52 -24.13
N GLY A 159 5.96 10.72 -22.90
CA GLY A 159 4.98 9.90 -22.22
C GLY A 159 4.01 10.74 -21.39
N ARG A 160 3.19 10.10 -20.57
CA ARG A 160 2.19 10.76 -19.70
C ARG A 160 2.81 11.75 -18.70
N VAL A 161 4.05 11.55 -18.31
CA VAL A 161 4.80 12.43 -17.43
C VAL A 161 6.25 12.58 -17.89
N VAL A 162 6.84 13.75 -17.62
CA VAL A 162 8.16 14.14 -18.17
C VAL A 162 9.35 13.49 -17.48
N ASN A 163 9.19 12.91 -16.30
CA ASN A 163 10.30 12.47 -15.45
C ASN A 163 10.36 10.96 -15.20
N ARG A 164 9.54 10.17 -15.89
CA ARG A 164 9.55 8.69 -15.87
C ARG A 164 8.70 8.11 -16.99
N MET A 165 8.82 6.82 -17.22
CA MET A 165 7.90 6.06 -18.07
C MET A 165 7.04 5.14 -17.20
N PHE A 166 5.75 4.98 -17.56
CA PHE A 166 4.94 3.91 -16.99
C PHE A 166 5.26 2.59 -17.70
N LEU A 167 4.99 1.45 -17.06
CA LEU A 167 5.36 0.16 -17.65
C LEU A 167 4.70 -0.11 -19.01
N ASP A 168 3.49 0.40 -19.24
CA ASP A 168 2.79 0.28 -20.52
C ASP A 168 3.30 1.25 -21.61
N GLU A 169 4.16 2.20 -21.24
CA GLU A 169 4.84 3.12 -22.17
C GLU A 169 6.21 2.59 -22.63
N LEU A 170 6.76 1.56 -21.98
CA LEU A 170 8.01 0.91 -22.35
C LEU A 170 7.87 0.20 -23.71
N GLU A 171 8.98 -0.14 -24.35
CA GLU A 171 8.98 -0.97 -25.55
C GLU A 171 8.54 -2.42 -25.24
N ALA A 172 8.05 -3.14 -26.23
CA ALA A 172 7.50 -4.48 -26.01
C ALA A 172 8.49 -5.45 -25.35
N PRO A 173 9.76 -5.53 -25.77
CA PRO A 173 10.73 -6.41 -25.14
C PRO A 173 10.96 -6.10 -23.64
N GLU A 174 11.04 -4.81 -23.27
CA GLU A 174 11.21 -4.36 -21.89
C GLU A 174 10.00 -4.75 -21.01
N ARG A 175 8.78 -4.53 -21.52
CA ARG A 175 7.55 -4.93 -20.83
C ARG A 175 7.50 -6.42 -20.58
N GLU A 176 7.83 -7.20 -21.63
CA GLU A 176 7.82 -8.66 -21.57
C GLU A 176 8.86 -9.18 -20.58
N ALA A 177 10.07 -8.63 -20.59
CA ALA A 177 11.13 -8.99 -19.64
C ALA A 177 10.70 -8.73 -18.18
N VAL A 178 10.13 -7.55 -17.89
CA VAL A 178 9.62 -7.22 -16.55
C VAL A 178 8.53 -8.20 -16.12
N VAL A 179 7.53 -8.44 -16.97
CA VAL A 179 6.42 -9.35 -16.65
C VAL A 179 6.93 -10.79 -16.45
N ALA A 180 7.80 -11.26 -17.34
CA ALA A 180 8.38 -12.61 -17.25
C ALA A 180 9.20 -12.80 -15.97
N PHE A 181 10.03 -11.83 -15.60
CA PHE A 181 10.82 -11.87 -14.37
C PHE A 181 9.92 -12.03 -13.14
N PHE A 182 8.94 -11.16 -12.96
CA PHE A 182 8.04 -11.23 -11.81
C PHE A 182 7.11 -12.45 -11.85
N LYS A 183 6.77 -12.96 -13.03
CA LYS A 183 6.00 -14.21 -13.18
C LYS A 183 6.80 -15.41 -12.69
N THR A 184 8.07 -15.51 -13.11
CA THR A 184 8.97 -16.60 -12.73
C THR A 184 9.31 -16.56 -11.23
N ASN A 185 9.55 -15.37 -10.69
CA ASN A 185 10.02 -15.19 -9.32
C ASN A 185 8.89 -14.84 -8.33
N LYS A 186 7.62 -14.94 -8.75
CA LYS A 186 6.47 -14.45 -7.97
C LYS A 186 6.47 -14.91 -6.53
N GLN A 187 6.66 -16.20 -6.28
CA GLN A 187 6.60 -16.76 -4.93
C GLN A 187 7.73 -16.22 -4.04
N ALA A 188 8.97 -16.17 -4.53
CA ALA A 188 10.10 -15.63 -3.80
C ALA A 188 9.90 -14.14 -3.48
N VAL A 189 9.49 -13.35 -4.49
CA VAL A 189 9.21 -11.92 -4.33
C VAL A 189 8.13 -11.68 -3.26
N VAL A 190 7.01 -12.40 -3.33
CA VAL A 190 5.91 -12.23 -2.36
C VAL A 190 6.36 -12.65 -0.96
N SER A 191 7.14 -13.72 -0.83
CA SER A 191 7.72 -14.15 0.46
C SER A 191 8.59 -13.05 1.07
N ASP A 192 9.54 -12.51 0.30
CA ASP A 192 10.42 -11.42 0.79
C ASP A 192 9.64 -10.17 1.20
N LEU A 193 8.60 -9.82 0.42
CA LEU A 193 7.79 -8.64 0.71
C LEU A 193 7.02 -8.74 2.03
N PHE A 194 6.58 -9.93 2.43
CA PHE A 194 5.79 -10.13 3.65
C PHE A 194 6.61 -10.62 4.83
N GLN A 195 7.40 -11.65 4.62
CA GLN A 195 8.12 -12.33 5.68
C GLN A 195 9.47 -11.67 5.98
N GLY A 196 10.20 -11.26 4.93
CA GLY A 196 11.61 -10.89 5.05
C GLY A 196 12.50 -12.11 5.34
N ASP A 197 13.70 -11.83 5.77
CA ASP A 197 14.71 -12.81 6.11
C ASP A 197 15.32 -12.54 7.51
N GLY A 198 16.11 -13.48 8.01
CA GLY A 198 16.86 -13.32 9.24
C GLY A 198 16.04 -13.48 10.54
N THR A 199 16.63 -12.98 11.62
CA THR A 199 16.15 -13.21 13.00
C THR A 199 14.80 -12.56 13.28
N HIS A 200 14.51 -11.43 12.61
CA HIS A 200 13.29 -10.63 12.80
C HIS A 200 12.30 -10.80 11.64
N ALA A 201 12.30 -11.97 11.02
CA ALA A 201 11.31 -12.32 10.02
C ALA A 201 9.91 -12.37 10.64
N ALA A 202 8.90 -11.93 9.85
CA ALA A 202 7.52 -12.02 10.30
C ALA A 202 6.98 -13.45 10.13
N GLY A 203 6.51 -14.06 11.21
CA GLY A 203 5.76 -15.32 11.20
C GLY A 203 4.25 -15.12 11.07
N TRP A 204 3.79 -13.89 11.31
CA TRP A 204 2.39 -13.50 11.37
C TRP A 204 2.15 -12.15 10.74
N VAL A 205 0.96 -11.95 10.20
CA VAL A 205 0.47 -10.63 9.78
C VAL A 205 -0.79 -10.32 10.58
N MET A 206 -0.76 -9.18 11.27
CA MET A 206 -1.90 -8.64 12.00
C MET A 206 -2.50 -7.45 11.28
N VAL A 207 -3.82 -7.47 11.12
CA VAL A 207 -4.59 -6.32 10.62
C VAL A 207 -5.38 -5.72 11.78
N ALA A 208 -5.12 -4.46 12.08
CA ALA A 208 -5.93 -3.63 12.97
C ALA A 208 -6.91 -2.81 12.12
N PHE A 209 -8.17 -3.23 12.04
CA PHE A 209 -9.20 -2.54 11.28
C PHE A 209 -9.94 -1.55 12.18
N LYS A 210 -9.63 -0.27 12.03
CA LYS A 210 -10.18 0.86 12.79
C LYS A 210 -11.05 1.80 11.94
N ALA A 211 -11.59 1.29 10.83
CA ALA A 211 -12.50 2.03 9.95
C ALA A 211 -13.94 2.12 10.49
N THR A 212 -14.24 1.43 11.58
CA THR A 212 -15.53 1.43 12.30
C THR A 212 -15.28 1.74 13.78
N PRO A 213 -16.31 2.18 14.55
CA PRO A 213 -16.16 2.45 15.98
C PRO A 213 -15.57 1.27 16.76
N ASN A 214 -15.92 0.05 16.39
CA ASN A 214 -15.38 -1.16 17.02
C ASN A 214 -14.19 -1.66 16.20
N THR A 215 -13.00 -1.69 16.81
CA THR A 215 -11.81 -2.28 16.20
C THR A 215 -12.03 -3.77 15.94
N ARG A 216 -11.67 -4.20 14.74
CA ARG A 216 -11.64 -5.61 14.35
C ARG A 216 -10.21 -6.03 14.09
N TRP A 217 -9.88 -7.24 14.47
CA TRP A 217 -8.55 -7.80 14.33
C TRP A 217 -8.58 -9.00 13.40
N ALA A 218 -7.56 -9.16 12.58
CA ALA A 218 -7.26 -10.41 11.90
C ALA A 218 -5.78 -10.72 12.14
N LEU A 219 -5.50 -11.92 12.65
CA LEU A 219 -4.15 -12.44 12.78
C LEU A 219 -4.05 -13.69 11.91
N LYS A 220 -3.12 -13.67 10.95
CA LYS A 220 -2.96 -14.74 9.96
C LYS A 220 -1.52 -15.21 9.90
N ARG A 221 -1.33 -16.50 9.70
CA ARG A 221 0.00 -17.08 9.50
C ARG A 221 0.62 -16.53 8.22
N ILE A 222 1.92 -16.37 8.24
CA ILE A 222 2.65 -15.78 7.11
C ILE A 222 2.52 -16.60 5.83
N ASP A 223 2.52 -17.92 5.92
CA ASP A 223 2.36 -18.82 4.78
C ASP A 223 0.99 -18.69 4.10
N GLU A 224 -0.08 -18.54 4.89
CA GLU A 224 -1.43 -18.28 4.39
C GLU A 224 -1.52 -16.93 3.68
N VAL A 225 -0.89 -15.90 4.26
CA VAL A 225 -0.85 -14.56 3.69
C VAL A 225 -0.09 -14.54 2.38
N ILE A 226 1.09 -15.17 2.32
CA ILE A 226 1.91 -15.30 1.11
C ILE A 226 1.12 -16.03 0.02
N LYS A 227 0.48 -17.15 0.35
CA LYS A 227 -0.37 -17.90 -0.57
C LYS A 227 -1.46 -17.01 -1.15
N TYR A 228 -2.24 -16.34 -0.30
CA TYR A 228 -3.35 -15.48 -0.70
C TYR A 228 -2.91 -14.34 -1.62
N TYR A 229 -1.85 -13.60 -1.25
CA TYR A 229 -1.40 -12.47 -2.06
C TYR A 229 -0.64 -12.88 -3.33
N SER A 230 -0.14 -14.11 -3.39
CA SER A 230 0.45 -14.68 -4.62
C SER A 230 -0.61 -15.08 -5.66
N GLU A 231 -1.88 -15.24 -5.29
CA GLU A 231 -2.93 -15.63 -6.21
C GLU A 231 -3.21 -14.56 -7.28
N GLY A 232 -3.48 -15.03 -8.49
CA GLY A 232 -3.76 -14.21 -9.65
C GLY A 232 -2.55 -13.98 -10.57
N PRO A 233 -2.75 -13.26 -11.68
CA PRO A 233 -1.74 -13.07 -12.70
C PRO A 233 -0.68 -12.03 -12.32
N VAL A 234 0.44 -12.07 -13.06
CA VAL A 234 1.36 -10.93 -13.18
C VAL A 234 1.03 -10.21 -14.47
N LEU A 235 0.66 -8.93 -14.37
CA LEU A 235 0.27 -8.12 -15.54
C LEU A 235 0.50 -6.62 -15.29
N ILE A 236 0.71 -5.89 -16.37
CA ILE A 236 0.71 -4.42 -16.36
C ILE A 236 -0.74 -3.94 -16.34
N THR A 237 -1.08 -3.09 -15.38
CA THR A 237 -2.42 -2.52 -15.23
C THR A 237 -2.66 -1.40 -16.25
N SER A 238 -3.93 -1.01 -16.48
CA SER A 238 -4.29 0.13 -17.31
C SER A 238 -3.70 1.47 -16.83
N GLY A 239 -3.31 1.54 -15.56
CA GLY A 239 -2.59 2.70 -14.99
C GLY A 239 -1.07 2.60 -15.11
N GLY A 240 -0.54 1.61 -15.86
CA GLY A 240 0.90 1.45 -16.11
C GLY A 240 1.73 1.00 -14.91
N ASN A 241 1.11 0.44 -13.87
CA ASN A 241 1.77 -0.23 -12.76
C ASN A 241 1.79 -1.75 -12.97
N LEU A 242 2.58 -2.49 -12.19
CA LEU A 242 2.57 -3.95 -12.24
C LEU A 242 1.67 -4.50 -11.14
N LYS A 243 0.82 -5.45 -11.50
CA LYS A 243 0.13 -6.32 -10.56
C LYS A 243 0.87 -7.65 -10.45
N ILE A 244 1.19 -8.08 -9.23
CA ILE A 244 1.85 -9.35 -8.91
C ILE A 244 0.90 -10.12 -8.00
N GLY A 245 0.10 -11.01 -8.56
CA GLY A 245 -1.00 -11.60 -7.83
C GLY A 245 -1.98 -10.52 -7.32
N ARG A 246 -2.13 -10.38 -6.01
CA ARG A 246 -2.96 -9.35 -5.37
C ARG A 246 -2.16 -8.11 -4.89
N ILE A 247 -0.86 -8.06 -5.17
CA ILE A 247 0.03 -6.95 -4.82
C ILE A 247 0.13 -5.98 -5.99
N THR A 248 0.21 -4.69 -5.70
CA THR A 248 0.50 -3.65 -6.70
C THR A 248 1.91 -3.11 -6.48
N MET A 249 2.77 -3.25 -7.49
CA MET A 249 4.07 -2.60 -7.56
C MET A 249 3.92 -1.25 -8.27
N GLN A 250 4.42 -0.19 -7.67
CA GLN A 250 4.38 1.16 -8.21
C GLN A 250 5.58 2.00 -7.76
N ARG A 251 5.85 3.11 -8.45
CA ARG A 251 6.74 4.15 -7.93
C ARG A 251 6.10 4.79 -6.70
N LYS A 252 6.89 5.12 -5.68
CA LYS A 252 6.39 5.81 -4.48
C LYS A 252 5.71 7.13 -4.83
N GLY A 253 6.36 7.97 -5.65
CA GLY A 253 5.83 9.29 -6.02
C GLY A 253 5.70 10.24 -4.82
N GLY A 254 5.20 11.43 -5.06
CA GLY A 254 4.99 12.44 -4.01
C GLY A 254 6.27 12.86 -3.30
N ASP A 255 6.29 12.78 -1.99
CA ASP A 255 7.43 13.00 -1.09
C ASP A 255 8.04 14.40 -1.10
N GLY A 256 7.23 15.41 -1.48
CA GLY A 256 7.65 16.81 -1.50
C GLY A 256 8.76 17.12 -2.51
N GLY A 257 8.91 16.29 -3.56
CA GLY A 257 9.96 16.47 -4.57
C GLY A 257 11.32 15.84 -4.22
N ARG A 258 11.43 15.15 -3.08
CA ARG A 258 12.65 14.43 -2.69
C ARG A 258 12.92 13.23 -3.59
N ASP A 259 14.18 12.84 -3.73
CA ASP A 259 14.61 11.67 -4.52
C ASP A 259 13.94 10.37 -4.06
N THR A 260 13.59 10.26 -2.78
CA THR A 260 12.82 9.12 -2.25
C THR A 260 11.48 8.89 -2.96
N ALA A 261 10.99 9.85 -3.75
CA ALA A 261 9.85 9.67 -4.66
C ALA A 261 10.13 8.62 -5.76
N LYS A 262 11.40 8.35 -6.09
CA LYS A 262 11.84 7.36 -7.07
C LYS A 262 11.89 5.93 -6.52
N MET A 263 11.70 5.75 -5.22
CA MET A 263 11.67 4.40 -4.64
C MET A 263 10.56 3.55 -5.26
N LEU A 264 10.84 2.27 -5.43
CA LEU A 264 9.85 1.26 -5.76
C LEU A 264 9.10 0.87 -4.48
N GLN A 265 7.78 0.77 -4.55
CA GLN A 265 6.95 0.36 -3.43
C GLN A 265 5.92 -0.68 -3.83
N PHE A 266 5.55 -1.51 -2.86
CA PHE A 266 4.56 -2.55 -2.99
C PHE A 266 3.39 -2.29 -2.05
N LYS A 267 2.18 -2.40 -2.56
CA LYS A 267 0.95 -2.11 -1.83
C LYS A 267 -0.06 -3.24 -1.92
N ILE A 268 -0.81 -3.41 -0.86
CA ILE A 268 -1.94 -4.33 -0.75
C ILE A 268 -3.16 -3.63 -0.15
N ASN A 269 -4.33 -4.26 -0.24
CA ASN A 269 -5.46 -3.98 0.62
C ASN A 269 -5.48 -5.00 1.77
N PRO A 270 -4.98 -4.66 2.98
CA PRO A 270 -4.92 -5.63 4.07
C PRO A 270 -6.27 -5.94 4.69
N ALA A 271 -7.32 -5.11 4.46
CA ALA A 271 -8.67 -5.40 4.92
C ALA A 271 -9.21 -6.74 4.38
N MET A 272 -8.66 -7.22 3.26
CA MET A 272 -9.04 -8.51 2.68
C MET A 272 -8.74 -9.68 3.62
N LEU A 273 -7.75 -9.56 4.51
CA LEU A 273 -7.43 -10.60 5.49
C LEU A 273 -8.49 -10.79 6.58
N LEU A 274 -9.41 -9.83 6.75
CA LEU A 274 -10.55 -9.94 7.65
C LEU A 274 -11.64 -10.89 7.12
N TYR A 275 -11.59 -11.21 5.84
CA TYR A 275 -12.60 -12.03 5.12
C TYR A 275 -12.00 -13.32 4.56
N PHE A 276 -10.79 -13.64 4.95
CA PHE A 276 -10.00 -14.74 4.40
C PHE A 276 -10.60 -16.13 4.64
N ASP A 277 -11.36 -16.31 5.71
CA ASP A 277 -11.98 -17.60 6.13
C ASP A 277 -13.43 -17.74 5.64
N LYS A 278 -13.89 -16.88 4.69
CA LYS A 278 -15.27 -16.90 4.20
C LYS A 278 -15.38 -17.47 2.79
#